data_2f02ea04f33d19f2c7453e42278a8576
#
_entry.id   2f02ea04f33d19f2c7453e42278a8576
#
_cell.length_a   1.000
_cell.length_b   1.000
_cell.length_c   1.000
_cell.angle_alpha   90.00
_cell.angle_beta   90.00
_cell.angle_gamma   90.00
#
_symmetry.space_group_name_H-M   'P 1'
#
loop_
_entity.id
_entity.type
_entity.pdbx_description
1 polymer ?
#
loop_
_entity_poly.entity_id
_entity_poly.type
_entity_poly.pdbx_seq_one_letter_code
_entity_poly.pdbx_strand_id
1 'polypeptide(L)'
;MCSNHTKPKHHCLGFALPRHRCNNVTQLAVRELPLFPLPDVVLFPQEVLPLHIFEPRYRMMLRTVLESDRRFGVVRWDPQEGTMASVGCCAEILQCQTQDDDRSYIVTMGQQRFRLLEVVREAPFKVGLVSWIEDEQPEDHSQLQELSGEVSGALKDVVELTGKLMGKPTSLPSDLPDLPRELSYWIGSHLGGPVADQQQALLEITNTEERLRQEFELLDETRRQLAARTVLESTLRDLKTGESEDD
;
A
#
# COMPACT_ATOMS: atom_id res chain seq x y z
N MET A 1 57.49 -40.29 51.06
CA MET A 1 58.28 -40.12 49.84
C MET A 1 57.46 -39.42 48.86
N CYS A 2 57.64 -38.09 48.78
CA CYS A 2 56.86 -37.23 47.92
C CYS A 2 57.65 -36.91 46.65
N SER A 3 57.08 -37.11 45.49
CA SER A 3 57.68 -36.67 44.24
C SER A 3 56.83 -35.55 43.64
N ASN A 4 57.38 -34.34 43.62
CA ASN A 4 56.88 -33.16 42.93
C ASN A 4 57.05 -33.33 41.44
N HIS A 5 55.95 -33.11 40.68
CA HIS A 5 56.04 -32.88 39.27
C HIS A 5 55.48 -31.47 38.92
N THR A 6 56.44 -30.62 38.60
CA THR A 6 56.22 -29.24 38.05
C THR A 6 55.76 -29.36 36.64
N LYS A 7 54.59 -28.72 36.33
CA LYS A 7 54.10 -28.52 34.94
C LYS A 7 54.61 -27.19 34.37
N PRO A 8 55.01 -27.15 33.10
CA PRO A 8 55.42 -25.90 32.42
C PRO A 8 54.23 -25.03 32.05
N LYS A 9 54.43 -23.74 32.27
CA LYS A 9 53.45 -22.68 31.83
C LYS A 9 53.55 -22.49 30.30
N HIS A 10 52.48 -22.81 29.56
CA HIS A 10 52.35 -22.42 28.18
C HIS A 10 51.81 -20.99 28.10
N HIS A 11 52.61 -20.09 27.52
CA HIS A 11 52.18 -18.77 27.09
C HIS A 11 51.31 -18.90 25.83
N CYS A 12 50.01 -18.64 25.95
CA CYS A 12 49.15 -18.47 24.78
C CYS A 12 49.33 -17.07 24.25
N LEU A 13 50.02 -16.92 23.14
CA LEU A 13 49.99 -15.74 22.28
C LEU A 13 48.60 -15.63 21.65
N GLY A 14 47.85 -14.63 22.09
CA GLY A 14 46.54 -14.30 21.49
C GLY A 14 46.66 -13.73 20.08
N PHE A 15 46.43 -14.58 19.10
CA PHE A 15 46.15 -14.10 17.75
C PHE A 15 44.73 -13.60 17.69
N ALA A 16 44.58 -12.26 17.66
CA ALA A 16 43.31 -11.61 17.35
C ALA A 16 42.98 -11.85 15.86
N LEU A 17 42.04 -12.73 15.60
CA LEU A 17 41.46 -12.91 14.29
C LEU A 17 40.71 -11.62 13.90
N PRO A 18 40.84 -11.10 12.68
CA PRO A 18 40.08 -9.94 12.22
C PRO A 18 38.58 -10.30 12.25
N ARG A 19 37.78 -9.49 12.93
CA ARG A 19 36.31 -9.56 12.86
C ARG A 19 35.91 -9.33 11.40
N HIS A 20 35.57 -10.39 10.69
CA HIS A 20 34.86 -10.27 9.43
C HIS A 20 33.58 -9.51 9.70
N ARG A 21 33.49 -8.29 9.17
CA ARG A 21 32.21 -7.63 8.96
C ARG A 21 31.41 -8.57 8.06
N CYS A 22 30.40 -9.22 8.62
CA CYS A 22 29.35 -9.82 7.84
C CYS A 22 28.68 -8.66 7.08
N ASN A 23 29.05 -8.48 5.82
CA ASN A 23 28.21 -7.73 4.91
C ASN A 23 26.89 -8.49 4.88
N ASN A 24 25.85 -7.93 5.51
CA ASN A 24 24.48 -8.32 5.27
C ASN A 24 24.19 -8.01 3.78
N VAL A 25 24.53 -8.93 2.92
CA VAL A 25 23.92 -9.03 1.61
C VAL A 25 22.49 -9.45 1.92
N THR A 26 21.56 -8.49 2.00
CA THR A 26 20.14 -8.78 2.03
C THR A 26 19.88 -9.59 0.78
N GLN A 27 19.69 -10.89 0.96
CA GLN A 27 19.39 -11.80 -0.14
C GLN A 27 17.98 -11.39 -0.58
N LEU A 28 17.89 -10.64 -1.70
CA LEU A 28 16.62 -10.25 -2.29
C LEU A 28 15.84 -11.53 -2.51
N ALA A 29 14.75 -11.70 -1.74
CA ALA A 29 13.84 -12.81 -1.92
C ALA A 29 13.09 -12.59 -3.24
N VAL A 30 13.60 -13.19 -4.31
CA VAL A 30 13.06 -13.07 -5.66
C VAL A 30 12.10 -14.22 -5.91
N ARG A 31 10.98 -13.91 -6.58
CA ARG A 31 9.94 -14.88 -6.88
C ARG A 31 9.32 -14.62 -8.25
N GLU A 32 8.93 -15.69 -8.94
CA GLU A 32 8.02 -15.58 -10.07
C GLU A 32 6.57 -15.41 -9.57
N LEU A 33 5.87 -14.41 -10.10
CA LEU A 33 4.51 -14.09 -9.73
C LEU A 33 3.66 -13.89 -10.99
N PRO A 34 2.50 -14.57 -11.15
CA PRO A 34 1.52 -14.24 -12.17
C PRO A 34 1.09 -12.80 -12.04
N LEU A 35 1.04 -12.04 -13.13
CA LEU A 35 0.70 -10.62 -13.12
C LEU A 35 -0.68 -10.37 -13.71
N PHE A 36 -1.41 -9.49 -13.05
CA PHE A 36 -2.70 -8.97 -13.48
C PHE A 36 -2.61 -7.46 -13.68
N PRO A 37 -2.23 -7.01 -14.89
CA PRO A 37 -2.18 -5.60 -15.21
C PRO A 37 -3.61 -5.02 -15.27
N LEU A 38 -3.86 -3.97 -14.53
CA LEU A 38 -5.14 -3.25 -14.51
C LEU A 38 -4.93 -1.77 -14.82
N PRO A 39 -5.70 -1.19 -15.76
CA PRO A 39 -5.70 0.25 -15.96
C PRO A 39 -6.32 0.94 -14.74
N ASP A 40 -5.77 2.06 -14.34
CA ASP A 40 -6.29 2.96 -13.31
C ASP A 40 -6.61 2.32 -11.95
N VAL A 41 -6.03 1.14 -11.65
CA VAL A 41 -6.16 0.44 -10.37
C VAL A 41 -4.80 0.28 -9.73
N VAL A 42 -4.66 0.78 -8.52
CA VAL A 42 -3.50 0.64 -7.65
C VAL A 42 -3.96 -0.06 -6.38
N LEU A 43 -3.43 -1.26 -6.13
CA LEU A 43 -3.76 -2.04 -4.94
C LEU A 43 -2.75 -1.74 -3.83
N PHE A 44 -3.27 -1.43 -2.65
CA PHE A 44 -2.45 -1.25 -1.45
C PHE A 44 -2.46 -2.49 -0.54
N PRO A 45 -1.45 -2.66 0.33
CA PRO A 45 -1.49 -3.66 1.39
C PRO A 45 -2.74 -3.50 2.27
N GLN A 46 -3.37 -4.63 2.63
CA GLN A 46 -4.61 -4.75 3.43
C GLN A 46 -5.88 -4.23 2.73
N GLU A 47 -5.79 -3.67 1.55
CA GLU A 47 -6.95 -3.26 0.77
C GLU A 47 -7.68 -4.47 0.18
N VAL A 48 -9.01 -4.46 0.25
CA VAL A 48 -9.88 -5.47 -0.36
C VAL A 48 -10.25 -5.05 -1.77
N LEU A 49 -9.89 -5.88 -2.76
CA LEU A 49 -10.18 -5.64 -4.17
C LEU A 49 -11.06 -6.76 -4.73
N PRO A 50 -12.36 -6.50 -4.99
CA PRO A 50 -13.22 -7.43 -5.73
C PRO A 50 -12.94 -7.35 -7.22
N LEU A 51 -12.81 -8.49 -7.88
CA LEU A 51 -12.52 -8.58 -9.30
C LEU A 51 -13.49 -9.52 -10.02
N HIS A 52 -13.85 -9.17 -11.26
CA HIS A 52 -14.60 -10.04 -12.16
C HIS A 52 -13.66 -10.55 -13.25
N ILE A 53 -13.41 -11.86 -13.24
CA ILE A 53 -12.49 -12.53 -14.16
C ILE A 53 -13.28 -13.14 -15.31
N PHE A 54 -13.21 -12.54 -16.50
CA PHE A 54 -13.95 -12.97 -17.69
C PHE A 54 -13.06 -13.28 -18.89
N GLU A 55 -11.91 -12.61 -19.01
CA GLU A 55 -10.97 -12.83 -20.11
C GLU A 55 -10.34 -14.23 -20.07
N PRO A 56 -10.24 -14.98 -21.18
CA PRO A 56 -9.69 -16.34 -21.21
C PRO A 56 -8.30 -16.46 -20.57
N ARG A 57 -7.40 -15.50 -20.83
CA ARG A 57 -6.04 -15.51 -20.26
C ARG A 57 -6.05 -15.42 -18.73
N TYR A 58 -6.92 -14.61 -18.16
CA TYR A 58 -7.01 -14.46 -16.71
C TYR A 58 -7.80 -15.56 -16.04
N ARG A 59 -8.74 -16.22 -16.77
CA ARG A 59 -9.35 -17.47 -16.28
C ARG A 59 -8.31 -18.58 -16.17
N MET A 60 -7.38 -18.69 -17.14
CA MET A 60 -6.25 -19.62 -17.06
C MET A 60 -5.32 -19.29 -15.90
N MET A 61 -4.96 -18.02 -15.74
CA MET A 61 -4.17 -17.55 -14.59
C MET A 61 -4.85 -17.93 -13.27
N LEU A 62 -6.14 -17.65 -13.13
CA LEU A 62 -6.90 -17.92 -11.91
C LEU A 62 -6.86 -19.41 -11.54
N ARG A 63 -7.07 -20.32 -12.53
CA ARG A 63 -6.96 -21.77 -12.30
C ARG A 63 -5.59 -22.15 -11.76
N THR A 64 -4.51 -21.65 -12.41
CA THR A 64 -3.12 -21.91 -11.97
C THR A 64 -2.87 -21.41 -10.56
N VAL A 65 -3.36 -20.21 -10.24
CA VAL A 65 -3.16 -19.58 -8.93
C VAL A 65 -3.95 -20.30 -7.83
N LEU A 66 -5.18 -20.76 -8.11
CA LEU A 66 -5.99 -21.51 -7.15
C LEU A 66 -5.40 -22.88 -6.80
N GLU A 67 -4.67 -23.50 -7.73
CA GLU A 67 -3.95 -24.77 -7.52
C GLU A 67 -2.61 -24.59 -6.77
N SER A 68 -2.19 -23.35 -6.54
CA SER A 68 -0.93 -23.01 -5.85
C SER A 68 -1.19 -22.30 -4.53
N ASP A 69 -0.59 -21.14 -4.31
CA ASP A 69 -0.65 -20.38 -3.08
C ASP A 69 -1.72 -19.26 -3.07
N ARG A 70 -2.56 -19.21 -4.10
CA ARG A 70 -3.68 -18.27 -4.28
C ARG A 70 -3.22 -16.80 -4.39
N ARG A 71 -2.01 -16.53 -4.87
CA ARG A 71 -1.40 -15.21 -4.95
C ARG A 71 -1.02 -14.84 -6.37
N PHE A 72 -1.28 -13.58 -6.74
CA PHE A 72 -0.85 -12.97 -8.01
C PHE A 72 -0.53 -11.49 -7.77
N GLY A 73 0.22 -10.88 -8.68
CA GLY A 73 0.59 -9.47 -8.59
C GLY A 73 -0.41 -8.59 -9.33
N VAL A 74 -0.99 -7.61 -8.65
CA VAL A 74 -1.71 -6.52 -9.28
C VAL A 74 -0.71 -5.41 -9.60
N VAL A 75 -0.68 -4.97 -10.87
CA VAL A 75 0.22 -3.94 -11.36
C VAL A 75 -0.59 -2.93 -12.16
N ARG A 76 -0.39 -1.65 -11.91
CA ARG A 76 -1.02 -0.62 -12.72
C ARG A 76 -0.50 -0.70 -14.16
N TRP A 77 -1.42 -0.67 -15.10
CA TRP A 77 -1.15 -0.60 -16.53
C TRP A 77 -1.42 0.81 -17.03
N ASP A 78 -0.44 1.42 -17.67
CA ASP A 78 -0.64 2.69 -18.37
C ASP A 78 -1.01 2.40 -19.83
N PRO A 79 -2.25 2.66 -20.25
CA PRO A 79 -2.67 2.43 -21.62
C PRO A 79 -2.07 3.44 -22.62
N GLN A 80 -1.61 4.61 -22.18
CA GLN A 80 -1.01 5.62 -23.04
C GLN A 80 0.44 5.27 -23.38
N GLU A 81 1.21 4.89 -22.37
CA GLU A 81 2.62 4.48 -22.51
C GLU A 81 2.74 3.00 -22.93
N GLY A 82 1.69 2.20 -22.77
CA GLY A 82 1.72 0.76 -23.04
C GLY A 82 2.63 -0.01 -22.08
N THR A 83 2.84 0.50 -20.87
CA THR A 83 3.78 -0.03 -19.87
C THR A 83 3.10 -0.40 -18.57
N MET A 84 3.72 -1.29 -17.80
CA MET A 84 3.36 -1.60 -16.43
C MET A 84 4.20 -0.78 -15.46
N ALA A 85 3.60 -0.37 -14.36
CA ALA A 85 4.33 0.24 -13.26
C ALA A 85 5.41 -0.70 -12.71
N SER A 86 6.49 -0.14 -12.21
CA SER A 86 7.61 -0.89 -11.65
C SER A 86 7.32 -1.48 -10.28
N VAL A 87 6.32 -0.94 -9.58
CA VAL A 87 5.87 -1.40 -8.25
C VAL A 87 4.42 -1.81 -8.31
N GLY A 88 4.10 -2.94 -7.71
CA GLY A 88 2.75 -3.45 -7.56
C GLY A 88 2.53 -4.04 -6.17
N CYS A 89 1.33 -4.57 -5.95
CA CYS A 89 0.97 -5.26 -4.72
C CYS A 89 0.53 -6.70 -5.00
N CYS A 90 1.00 -7.62 -4.18
CA CYS A 90 0.58 -9.02 -4.21
C CYS A 90 -0.84 -9.12 -3.69
N ALA A 91 -1.75 -9.68 -4.48
CA ALA A 91 -3.13 -9.97 -4.10
C ALA A 91 -3.27 -11.44 -3.70
N GLU A 92 -3.87 -11.70 -2.55
CA GLU A 92 -4.26 -13.04 -2.10
C GLU A 92 -5.76 -13.24 -2.29
N ILE A 93 -6.17 -14.34 -2.92
CA ILE A 93 -7.57 -14.66 -3.16
C ILE A 93 -8.19 -15.21 -1.87
N LEU A 94 -9.10 -14.43 -1.28
CA LEU A 94 -9.86 -14.81 -0.08
C LEU A 94 -11.07 -15.67 -0.45
N GLN A 95 -11.79 -15.26 -1.51
CA GLN A 95 -13.00 -15.94 -1.99
C GLN A 95 -12.99 -16.04 -3.51
N CYS A 96 -13.56 -17.12 -4.02
CA CYS A 96 -13.74 -17.33 -5.46
C CYS A 96 -15.07 -17.98 -5.70
N GLN A 97 -15.89 -17.37 -6.55
CA GLN A 97 -17.17 -17.91 -7.01
C GLN A 97 -17.14 -18.03 -8.54
N THR A 98 -17.04 -19.24 -9.04
CA THR A 98 -17.09 -19.53 -10.48
C THR A 98 -18.53 -19.70 -10.94
N GLN A 99 -18.85 -19.13 -12.11
CA GLN A 99 -20.13 -19.22 -12.79
C GLN A 99 -20.13 -20.36 -13.81
N ASP A 100 -21.32 -20.72 -14.31
CA ASP A 100 -21.50 -21.82 -15.28
C ASP A 100 -20.78 -21.60 -16.63
N ASP A 101 -20.48 -20.32 -16.95
CA ASP A 101 -19.77 -19.90 -18.17
C ASP A 101 -18.25 -19.72 -17.96
N ASP A 102 -17.69 -20.27 -16.90
CA ASP A 102 -16.28 -20.17 -16.52
C ASP A 102 -15.81 -18.74 -16.12
N ARG A 103 -16.69 -17.77 -16.03
CA ARG A 103 -16.37 -16.48 -15.40
C ARG A 103 -16.33 -16.63 -13.89
N SER A 104 -15.56 -15.79 -13.22
CA SER A 104 -15.44 -15.89 -11.78
C SER A 104 -15.48 -14.49 -11.14
N TYR A 105 -16.16 -14.39 -10.00
CA TYR A 105 -16.01 -13.28 -9.08
C TYR A 105 -15.06 -13.72 -7.99
N ILE A 106 -14.05 -12.92 -7.76
CA ILE A 106 -13.07 -13.14 -6.69
C ILE A 106 -13.03 -11.94 -5.76
N VAL A 107 -12.77 -12.20 -4.49
CA VAL A 107 -12.42 -11.18 -3.51
C VAL A 107 -10.97 -11.40 -3.14
N THR A 108 -10.17 -10.38 -3.31
CA THR A 108 -8.74 -10.42 -2.99
C THR A 108 -8.39 -9.40 -1.93
N MET A 109 -7.28 -9.61 -1.26
CA MET A 109 -6.71 -8.67 -0.30
C MET A 109 -5.25 -8.42 -0.64
N GLY A 110 -4.87 -7.14 -0.70
CA GLY A 110 -3.50 -6.71 -0.86
C GLY A 110 -2.62 -7.20 0.28
N GLN A 111 -1.48 -7.79 -0.07
CA GLN A 111 -0.49 -8.31 0.86
C GLN A 111 0.77 -7.43 0.83
N GLN A 112 1.89 -7.98 0.44
CA GLN A 112 3.15 -7.29 0.36
C GLN A 112 3.33 -6.59 -0.99
N ARG A 113 3.95 -5.42 -0.97
CA ARG A 113 4.39 -4.72 -2.18
C ARG A 113 5.57 -5.44 -2.82
N PHE A 114 5.70 -5.30 -4.12
CA PHE A 114 6.84 -5.85 -4.85
C PHE A 114 7.33 -4.88 -5.93
N ARG A 115 8.60 -5.04 -6.28
CA ARG A 115 9.21 -4.42 -7.46
C ARG A 115 9.29 -5.46 -8.57
N LEU A 116 8.73 -5.12 -9.72
CA LEU A 116 8.87 -5.91 -10.95
C LEU A 116 10.29 -5.72 -11.51
N LEU A 117 11.04 -6.80 -11.59
CA LEU A 117 12.40 -6.80 -12.12
C LEU A 117 12.40 -7.03 -13.63
N GLU A 118 11.65 -8.05 -14.07
CA GLU A 118 11.48 -8.37 -15.49
C GLU A 118 10.21 -9.19 -15.72
N VAL A 119 9.72 -9.22 -16.95
CA VAL A 119 8.65 -10.11 -17.38
C VAL A 119 9.27 -11.36 -17.99
N VAL A 120 9.18 -12.48 -17.30
CA VAL A 120 9.78 -13.77 -17.71
C VAL A 120 8.88 -14.58 -18.64
N ARG A 121 7.58 -14.25 -18.70
CA ARG A 121 6.62 -14.90 -19.60
C ARG A 121 5.49 -13.93 -19.96
N GLU A 122 5.15 -13.88 -21.26
CA GLU A 122 4.12 -13.00 -21.80
C GLU A 122 2.76 -13.70 -22.01
N ALA A 123 2.78 -14.96 -22.38
CA ALA A 123 1.57 -15.71 -22.76
C ALA A 123 1.49 -17.07 -22.02
N PRO A 124 0.29 -17.58 -21.73
CA PRO A 124 -1.04 -17.02 -21.98
C PRO A 124 -1.42 -15.85 -21.09
N PHE A 125 -0.72 -15.65 -19.99
CA PHE A 125 -0.78 -14.51 -19.08
C PHE A 125 0.65 -14.13 -18.67
N LYS A 126 0.84 -12.89 -18.26
CA LYS A 126 2.17 -12.39 -17.87
C LYS A 126 2.62 -13.02 -16.55
N VAL A 127 3.91 -13.33 -16.47
CA VAL A 127 4.59 -13.70 -15.22
C VAL A 127 5.81 -12.82 -15.07
N GLY A 128 5.94 -12.19 -13.94
CA GLY A 128 7.08 -11.33 -13.60
C GLY A 128 7.99 -11.97 -12.57
N LEU A 129 9.28 -11.74 -12.72
CA LEU A 129 10.25 -11.92 -11.65
C LEU A 129 10.18 -10.69 -10.75
N VAL A 130 9.86 -10.88 -9.46
CA VAL A 130 9.62 -9.79 -8.53
C VAL A 130 10.51 -9.90 -7.31
N SER A 131 10.84 -8.75 -6.71
CA SER A 131 11.45 -8.68 -5.38
C SER A 131 10.49 -8.00 -4.41
N TRP A 132 10.39 -8.51 -3.19
CA TRP A 132 9.55 -7.93 -2.16
C TRP A 132 10.10 -6.59 -1.69
N ILE A 133 9.19 -5.65 -1.42
CA ILE A 133 9.51 -4.33 -0.86
C ILE A 133 9.04 -4.30 0.58
N GLU A 134 9.94 -3.90 1.46
CA GLU A 134 9.65 -3.57 2.85
C GLU A 134 9.89 -2.08 3.07
N ASP A 135 9.13 -1.49 3.98
CA ASP A 135 9.37 -0.11 4.36
C ASP A 135 10.65 -0.01 5.20
N GLU A 136 11.32 1.11 5.03
CA GLU A 136 12.48 1.46 5.84
C GLU A 136 12.10 1.57 7.32
N GLN A 137 13.03 1.21 8.19
CA GLN A 137 12.80 1.40 9.62
C GLN A 137 12.87 2.90 9.93
N PRO A 138 11.92 3.45 10.69
CA PRO A 138 11.92 4.88 11.01
C PRO A 138 13.14 5.23 11.89
N GLU A 139 13.72 6.39 11.66
CA GLU A 139 14.82 6.91 12.49
C GLU A 139 14.32 7.32 13.87
N ASP A 140 13.12 7.92 13.95
CA ASP A 140 12.47 8.34 15.19
C ASP A 140 11.00 7.88 15.22
N HIS A 141 10.72 6.89 16.07
CA HIS A 141 9.36 6.37 16.24
C HIS A 141 8.39 7.39 16.86
N SER A 142 8.89 8.30 17.73
CA SER A 142 8.04 9.29 18.39
C SER A 142 7.58 10.35 17.40
N GLN A 143 8.49 10.83 16.56
CA GLN A 143 8.18 11.80 15.50
C GLN A 143 7.22 11.20 14.46
N LEU A 144 7.43 9.94 14.07
CA LEU A 144 6.52 9.25 13.15
C LEU A 144 5.11 9.10 13.74
N GLN A 145 4.99 8.82 15.04
CA GLN A 145 3.70 8.72 15.71
C GLN A 145 2.98 10.07 15.82
N GLU A 146 3.72 11.16 16.08
CA GLU A 146 3.18 12.52 16.10
C GLU A 146 2.63 12.91 14.73
N LEU A 147 3.40 12.70 13.67
CA LEU A 147 2.97 12.93 12.29
C LEU A 147 1.72 12.09 11.93
N SER A 148 1.68 10.84 12.34
CA SER A 148 0.49 9.97 12.15
C SER A 148 -0.76 10.56 12.81
N GLY A 149 -0.61 11.17 14.00
CA GLY A 149 -1.69 11.87 14.67
C GLY A 149 -2.18 13.11 13.92
N GLU A 150 -1.25 13.91 13.36
CA GLU A 150 -1.58 15.09 12.54
C GLU A 150 -2.35 14.69 11.27
N VAL A 151 -1.87 13.65 10.58
CA VAL A 151 -2.51 13.11 9.37
C VAL A 151 -3.92 12.59 9.68
N SER A 152 -4.09 11.86 10.78
CA SER A 152 -5.41 11.39 11.24
C SER A 152 -6.36 12.54 11.53
N GLY A 153 -5.86 13.64 12.13
CA GLY A 153 -6.62 14.86 12.36
C GLY A 153 -7.11 15.49 11.06
N ALA A 154 -6.21 15.65 10.07
CA ALA A 154 -6.55 16.19 8.76
C ALA A 154 -7.57 15.33 8.01
N LEU A 155 -7.40 14.00 8.07
CA LEU A 155 -8.36 13.05 7.50
C LEU A 155 -9.76 13.20 8.13
N LYS A 156 -9.83 13.33 9.44
CA LYS A 156 -11.08 13.55 10.17
C LYS A 156 -11.77 14.83 9.70
N ASP A 157 -11.05 15.94 9.58
CA ASP A 157 -11.58 17.20 9.08
C ASP A 157 -12.16 17.06 7.66
N VAL A 158 -11.45 16.37 6.76
CA VAL A 158 -11.91 16.11 5.39
C VAL A 158 -13.21 15.30 5.38
N VAL A 159 -13.30 14.24 6.19
CA VAL A 159 -14.50 13.40 6.31
C VAL A 159 -15.69 14.20 6.85
N GLU A 160 -15.49 15.01 7.90
CA GLU A 160 -16.53 15.86 8.49
C GLU A 160 -17.04 16.94 7.52
N LEU A 161 -16.12 17.61 6.81
CA LEU A 161 -16.48 18.61 5.81
C LEU A 161 -17.23 18.00 4.64
N THR A 162 -16.81 16.83 4.17
CA THR A 162 -17.51 16.07 3.14
C THR A 162 -18.93 15.71 3.59
N GLY A 163 -19.09 15.23 4.83
CA GLY A 163 -20.40 14.92 5.41
C GLY A 163 -21.31 16.14 5.47
N LYS A 164 -20.79 17.31 5.85
CA LYS A 164 -21.54 18.58 5.86
C LYS A 164 -22.03 18.97 4.47
N LEU A 165 -21.18 18.88 3.46
CA LEU A 165 -21.53 19.17 2.06
C LEU A 165 -22.58 18.21 1.50
N MET A 166 -22.50 16.93 1.86
CA MET A 166 -23.46 15.91 1.44
C MET A 166 -24.76 15.93 2.25
N GLY A 167 -24.85 16.75 3.29
CA GLY A 167 -26.01 16.79 4.21
C GLY A 167 -26.18 15.50 5.02
N LYS A 168 -25.13 14.71 5.18
CA LYS A 168 -25.11 13.44 5.95
C LYS A 168 -23.95 13.47 6.93
N PRO A 169 -24.21 13.30 8.25
CA PRO A 169 -23.13 13.13 9.22
C PRO A 169 -22.26 11.93 8.82
N THR A 170 -20.97 12.18 8.67
CA THR A 170 -20.00 11.15 8.33
C THR A 170 -18.89 11.19 9.37
N SER A 171 -18.47 10.04 9.83
CA SER A 171 -17.36 9.87 10.78
C SER A 171 -16.34 8.90 10.21
N LEU A 172 -15.11 8.97 10.71
CA LEU A 172 -14.10 7.97 10.41
C LEU A 172 -14.58 6.56 10.80
N PRO A 173 -14.18 5.54 10.04
CA PRO A 173 -14.40 4.15 10.42
C PRO A 173 -13.81 3.84 11.81
N SER A 174 -14.47 2.96 12.55
CA SER A 174 -13.99 2.54 13.87
C SER A 174 -12.77 1.62 13.83
N ASP A 175 -12.46 1.09 12.66
CA ASP A 175 -11.35 0.18 12.35
C ASP A 175 -10.19 0.86 11.62
N LEU A 176 -10.09 2.20 11.75
CA LEU A 176 -8.95 2.94 11.19
C LEU A 176 -7.65 2.43 11.85
N PRO A 177 -6.62 2.10 11.05
CA PRO A 177 -5.37 1.58 11.59
C PRO A 177 -4.65 2.56 12.51
N ASP A 178 -4.15 2.06 13.65
CA ASP A 178 -3.37 2.85 14.61
C ASP A 178 -1.89 2.94 14.26
N LEU A 179 -1.37 1.96 13.53
CA LEU A 179 0.05 1.91 13.14
C LEU A 179 0.30 2.85 11.95
N PRO A 180 1.30 3.74 12.02
CA PRO A 180 1.59 4.75 11.00
C PRO A 180 1.69 4.19 9.57
N ARG A 181 2.37 3.05 9.38
CA ARG A 181 2.50 2.39 8.08
C ARG A 181 1.16 1.91 7.53
N GLU A 182 0.35 1.28 8.37
CA GLU A 182 -0.94 0.73 7.99
C GLU A 182 -1.95 1.85 7.72
N LEU A 183 -1.93 2.90 8.54
CA LEU A 183 -2.72 4.11 8.32
C LEU A 183 -2.41 4.74 6.97
N SER A 184 -1.12 4.89 6.63
CA SER A 184 -0.70 5.44 5.35
C SER A 184 -1.20 4.58 4.17
N TYR A 185 -1.11 3.26 4.22
CA TYR A 185 -1.69 2.41 3.17
C TYR A 185 -3.21 2.54 3.08
N TRP A 186 -3.87 2.67 4.22
CA TRP A 186 -5.31 2.88 4.26
C TRP A 186 -5.69 4.22 3.60
N ILE A 187 -4.99 5.30 3.91
CA ILE A 187 -5.22 6.63 3.29
C ILE A 187 -5.00 6.54 1.78
N GLY A 188 -3.85 6.00 1.34
CA GLY A 188 -3.52 5.86 -0.08
C GLY A 188 -4.60 5.11 -0.87
N SER A 189 -5.16 4.03 -0.30
CA SER A 189 -6.22 3.24 -0.94
C SER A 189 -7.58 3.96 -0.98
N HIS A 190 -7.82 4.94 -0.11
CA HIS A 190 -9.10 5.66 0.02
C HIS A 190 -9.08 7.07 -0.57
N LEU A 191 -8.01 7.47 -1.25
CA LEU A 191 -7.99 8.74 -1.99
C LEU A 191 -9.09 8.76 -3.04
N GLY A 192 -9.90 9.83 -3.06
CA GLY A 192 -11.04 9.98 -3.97
C GLY A 192 -10.67 10.61 -5.30
N GLY A 193 -11.38 10.24 -6.37
CA GLY A 193 -11.26 10.85 -7.70
C GLY A 193 -10.31 10.10 -8.66
N PRO A 194 -9.93 10.71 -9.79
CA PRO A 194 -9.02 10.11 -10.77
C PRO A 194 -7.57 10.29 -10.32
N VAL A 195 -7.16 9.55 -9.28
CA VAL A 195 -5.90 9.74 -8.54
C VAL A 195 -4.90 8.58 -8.71
N ALA A 196 -5.08 7.74 -9.74
CA ALA A 196 -4.22 6.56 -9.93
C ALA A 196 -2.72 6.89 -10.01
N ASP A 197 -2.34 8.04 -10.57
CA ASP A 197 -0.93 8.49 -10.59
C ASP A 197 -0.43 8.83 -9.20
N GLN A 198 -1.24 9.52 -8.38
CA GLN A 198 -0.90 9.86 -7.00
C GLN A 198 -0.84 8.60 -6.13
N GLN A 199 -1.80 7.69 -6.29
CA GLN A 199 -1.80 6.40 -5.58
C GLN A 199 -0.56 5.58 -5.94
N GLN A 200 -0.19 5.53 -7.23
CA GLN A 200 1.01 4.82 -7.66
C GLN A 200 2.27 5.44 -7.06
N ALA A 201 2.39 6.76 -7.05
CA ALA A 201 3.52 7.44 -6.42
C ALA A 201 3.62 7.12 -4.92
N LEU A 202 2.50 7.14 -4.17
CA LEU A 202 2.47 6.76 -2.76
C LEU A 202 2.83 5.28 -2.55
N LEU A 203 2.38 4.37 -3.42
CA LEU A 203 2.70 2.95 -3.33
C LEU A 203 4.21 2.69 -3.52
N GLU A 204 4.91 3.51 -4.28
CA GLU A 204 6.35 3.38 -4.58
C GLU A 204 7.25 3.83 -3.43
N ILE A 205 6.78 4.72 -2.56
CA ILE A 205 7.55 5.25 -1.42
C ILE A 205 7.82 4.15 -0.41
N THR A 206 9.09 3.97 -0.03
CA THR A 206 9.52 2.99 0.97
C THR A 206 9.69 3.59 2.37
N ASN A 207 9.73 4.91 2.48
CA ASN A 207 9.80 5.61 3.75
C ASN A 207 8.39 6.00 4.21
N THR A 208 7.93 5.44 5.33
CA THR A 208 6.58 5.69 5.87
C THR A 208 6.37 7.15 6.25
N GLU A 209 7.40 7.82 6.78
CA GLU A 209 7.31 9.24 7.16
C GLU A 209 7.12 10.14 5.93
N GLU A 210 7.90 9.90 4.88
CA GLU A 210 7.76 10.63 3.61
C GLU A 210 6.37 10.42 2.99
N ARG A 211 5.87 9.18 2.99
CA ARG A 211 4.54 8.85 2.46
C ARG A 211 3.45 9.58 3.24
N LEU A 212 3.48 9.56 4.58
CA LEU A 212 2.53 10.29 5.42
C LEU A 212 2.59 11.81 5.21
N ARG A 213 3.77 12.39 4.97
CA ARG A 213 3.89 13.82 4.65
C ARG A 213 3.21 14.17 3.33
N GLN A 214 3.39 13.35 2.30
CA GLN A 214 2.70 13.56 1.02
C GLN A 214 1.18 13.38 1.15
N GLU A 215 0.74 12.41 1.91
CA GLU A 215 -0.69 12.21 2.23
C GLU A 215 -1.26 13.39 3.02
N PHE A 216 -0.51 13.93 3.97
CA PHE A 216 -0.92 15.13 4.71
C PHE A 216 -1.12 16.34 3.79
N GLU A 217 -0.20 16.57 2.84
CA GLU A 217 -0.32 17.65 1.86
C GLU A 217 -1.58 17.51 1.00
N LEU A 218 -1.87 16.29 0.54
CA LEU A 218 -3.08 16.00 -0.25
C LEU A 218 -4.37 16.21 0.57
N LEU A 219 -4.39 15.77 1.81
CA LEU A 219 -5.51 15.95 2.72
C LEU A 219 -5.72 17.42 3.08
N ASP A 220 -4.65 18.16 3.35
CA ASP A 220 -4.72 19.59 3.70
C ASP A 220 -5.22 20.44 2.53
N GLU A 221 -4.79 20.13 1.31
CA GLU A 221 -5.33 20.78 0.10
C GLU A 221 -6.82 20.47 -0.08
N THR A 222 -7.21 19.21 0.07
CA THR A 222 -8.60 18.78 0.01
C THR A 222 -9.45 19.48 1.08
N ARG A 223 -8.94 19.56 2.32
CA ARG A 223 -9.58 20.24 3.45
C ARG A 223 -9.84 21.72 3.13
N ARG A 224 -8.84 22.43 2.58
CA ARG A 224 -9.00 23.86 2.19
C ARG A 224 -10.06 24.03 1.13
N GLN A 225 -10.08 23.17 0.11
CA GLN A 225 -11.08 23.22 -0.97
C GLN A 225 -12.50 22.95 -0.45
N LEU A 226 -12.68 21.95 0.40
CA LEU A 226 -13.96 21.61 1.01
C LEU A 226 -14.44 22.70 1.96
N ALA A 227 -13.55 23.31 2.76
CA ALA A 227 -13.88 24.42 3.65
C ALA A 227 -14.37 25.65 2.85
N ALA A 228 -13.67 26.03 1.79
CA ALA A 228 -14.08 27.12 0.92
C ALA A 228 -15.44 26.86 0.30
N ARG A 229 -15.70 25.64 -0.17
CA ARG A 229 -16.99 25.25 -0.76
C ARG A 229 -18.12 25.29 0.27
N THR A 230 -17.87 24.84 1.50
CA THR A 230 -18.87 24.88 2.59
C THR A 230 -19.29 26.31 2.91
N VAL A 231 -18.34 27.26 2.95
CA VAL A 231 -18.64 28.69 3.16
C VAL A 231 -19.48 29.26 2.02
N LEU A 232 -19.13 28.95 0.76
CA LEU A 232 -19.89 29.41 -0.40
C LEU A 232 -21.34 28.88 -0.38
N GLU A 233 -21.52 27.58 -0.09
CA GLU A 233 -22.87 26.98 -0.02
C GLU A 233 -23.71 27.57 1.12
N SER A 234 -23.13 27.88 2.29
CA SER A 234 -23.84 28.54 3.39
C SER A 234 -24.27 29.94 2.99
N THR A 235 -23.36 30.75 2.42
CA THR A 235 -23.66 32.11 1.97
C THR A 235 -24.76 32.15 0.90
N LEU A 236 -24.72 31.24 -0.07
CA LEU A 236 -25.76 31.14 -1.10
C LEU A 236 -27.13 30.72 -0.53
N ARG A 237 -27.13 29.91 0.53
CA ARG A 237 -28.37 29.53 1.21
C ARG A 237 -28.97 30.70 1.97
N ASP A 238 -28.15 31.47 2.68
CA ASP A 238 -28.58 32.66 3.43
C ASP A 238 -29.15 33.76 2.49
N LEU A 239 -28.55 33.97 1.34
CA LEU A 239 -29.07 34.91 0.32
C LEU A 239 -30.45 34.49 -0.23
N LYS A 240 -30.66 33.18 -0.46
CA LYS A 240 -31.94 32.66 -0.95
C LYS A 240 -33.04 32.72 0.11
N THR A 241 -32.72 32.62 1.38
CA THR A 241 -33.70 32.74 2.48
C THR A 241 -34.05 34.21 2.76
N GLY A 242 -33.12 35.15 2.58
CA GLY A 242 -33.36 36.58 2.74
C GLY A 242 -34.25 37.20 1.66
N GLU A 243 -34.27 36.66 0.43
CA GLU A 243 -35.16 37.13 -0.66
C GLU A 243 -36.64 36.68 -0.51
N SER A 244 -36.93 35.74 0.41
CA SER A 244 -38.29 35.22 0.63
C SER A 244 -39.05 35.90 1.77
N GLU A 245 -38.42 36.84 2.48
CA GLU A 245 -39.07 37.62 3.56
C GLU A 245 -39.54 39.02 3.16
N ASP A 246 -39.24 39.47 1.90
CA ASP A 246 -39.62 40.81 1.40
C ASP A 246 -40.78 40.81 0.37
N ASP A 247 -41.59 39.73 0.25
CA ASP A 247 -42.82 39.65 -0.54
C ASP A 247 -44.10 39.53 0.38
#